data_44fdf7b3dbe84dcc0cd6c5004c3ed134
#
_entry.id   44fdf7b3dbe84dcc0cd6c5004c3ed134
#
_cell.length_a   1.000
_cell.length_b   1.000
_cell.length_c   1.000
_cell.angle_alpha   90.00
_cell.angle_beta   90.00
_cell.angle_gamma   90.00
#
_symmetry.space_group_name_H-M   'P 1'
#
loop_
_entity.id
_entity.type
_entity.pdbx_description
1 polymer ?
#
loop_
_entity_poly.entity_id
_entity_poly.type
_entity_poly.pdbx_seq_one_letter_code
_entity_poly.pdbx_strand_id
1 'polypeptide(L)'
;REHYLESYFHNFEHAFTVTLVAFSMLSSCRGLRRAMQEPIVRFSLLMATVCHDINHPGNNNEFEVKSQSRLAILYNDTSVLENYHCTVTFEVLIEHGLDELFAEQDAGEALWEEFRQIVVQAILATDMQKHKQLQKRLLEAIRDPGLFSPADWVTYVLHTADLGNLTLDWEVALEWENRIFKEFKSQARREQELGLDVAPYMLKMSLAARGRVQAGFIDFVLCPWWESMAQLLPELQDRVDTLHLSRKKYAIYLKENDRRASVDGAGD
;
A
#
# COMPACT_ATOMS: atom_id res chain seq x y z
N ARG A 1 -0.76 9.63 15.19
CA ARG A 1 -2.06 8.96 15.24
C ARG A 1 -3.20 9.96 15.04
N GLU A 2 -3.11 11.14 15.65
CA GLU A 2 -4.14 12.19 15.61
C GLU A 2 -4.45 12.67 14.18
N HIS A 3 -3.50 12.58 13.28
CA HIS A 3 -3.64 12.95 11.87
C HIS A 3 -4.15 11.82 10.96
N TYR A 4 -4.54 10.66 11.51
CA TYR A 4 -5.21 9.60 10.77
C TYR A 4 -6.71 9.66 11.04
N LEU A 5 -7.51 9.68 9.97
CA LEU A 5 -8.97 9.65 10.06
C LEU A 5 -9.47 8.24 10.44
N GLU A 6 -10.67 8.18 10.99
CA GLU A 6 -11.34 6.91 11.28
C GLU A 6 -11.93 6.30 9.99
N SER A 7 -11.06 5.80 9.11
CA SER A 7 -11.46 4.99 7.95
C SER A 7 -11.45 3.51 8.30
N TYR A 8 -12.10 2.69 7.47
CA TYR A 8 -12.15 1.24 7.74
C TYR A 8 -10.82 0.54 7.47
N PHE A 9 -10.10 0.92 6.40
CA PHE A 9 -8.85 0.29 5.97
C PHE A 9 -7.67 1.26 6.07
N HIS A 10 -7.71 2.39 5.35
CA HIS A 10 -6.61 3.37 5.30
C HIS A 10 -6.62 4.24 6.57
N ASN A 11 -6.18 3.66 7.68
CA ASN A 11 -6.12 4.25 9.01
C ASN A 11 -4.75 4.02 9.67
N PHE A 12 -4.57 4.50 10.89
CA PHE A 12 -3.30 4.36 11.61
C PHE A 12 -2.87 2.89 11.81
N GLU A 13 -3.82 1.95 12.00
CA GLU A 13 -3.47 0.53 12.16
C GLU A 13 -2.88 -0.06 10.88
N HIS A 14 -3.39 0.36 9.70
CA HIS A 14 -2.80 0.01 8.41
C HIS A 14 -1.37 0.54 8.28
N ALA A 15 -1.16 1.84 8.49
CA ALA A 15 0.18 2.44 8.43
C ALA A 15 1.16 1.80 9.42
N PHE A 16 0.69 1.46 10.62
CA PHE A 16 1.50 0.74 11.60
C PHE A 16 1.84 -0.69 11.14
N THR A 17 0.88 -1.40 10.54
CA THR A 17 1.11 -2.73 9.96
C THR A 17 2.13 -2.67 8.83
N VAL A 18 2.01 -1.71 7.92
CA VAL A 18 2.98 -1.46 6.84
C VAL A 18 4.37 -1.17 7.40
N THR A 19 4.45 -0.36 8.46
CA THR A 19 5.72 -0.09 9.15
C THR A 19 6.34 -1.36 9.73
N LEU A 20 5.55 -2.24 10.37
CA LEU A 20 6.03 -3.51 10.90
C LEU A 20 6.51 -4.46 9.80
N VAL A 21 5.81 -4.54 8.67
CA VAL A 21 6.23 -5.35 7.52
C VAL A 21 7.54 -4.82 6.96
N ALA A 22 7.67 -3.51 6.73
CA ALA A 22 8.92 -2.89 6.25
C ALA A 22 10.08 -3.10 7.22
N PHE A 23 9.84 -2.96 8.52
CA PHE A 23 10.84 -3.23 9.56
C PHE A 23 11.26 -4.70 9.57
N SER A 24 10.32 -5.63 9.42
CA SER A 24 10.61 -7.07 9.29
C SER A 24 11.49 -7.35 8.07
N MET A 25 11.18 -6.74 6.91
CA MET A 25 12.00 -6.86 5.69
C MET A 25 13.41 -6.32 5.92
N LEU A 26 13.54 -5.12 6.48
CA LEU A 26 14.84 -4.52 6.78
C LEU A 26 15.65 -5.37 7.78
N SER A 27 14.99 -5.99 8.75
CA SER A 27 15.63 -6.81 9.78
C SER A 27 16.08 -8.17 9.25
N SER A 28 15.29 -8.81 8.39
CA SER A 28 15.59 -10.15 7.84
C SER A 28 16.52 -10.10 6.64
N CYS A 29 16.31 -9.17 5.68
CA CYS A 29 17.03 -9.14 4.41
C CYS A 29 18.39 -8.49 4.53
N ARG A 30 19.46 -9.29 4.33
CA ARG A 30 20.85 -8.79 4.37
C ARG A 30 21.14 -7.79 3.27
N GLY A 31 20.55 -8.01 2.10
CA GLY A 31 20.65 -7.09 0.95
C GLY A 31 20.15 -5.69 1.29
N LEU A 32 18.97 -5.58 1.92
CA LEU A 32 18.39 -4.30 2.34
C LEU A 32 19.25 -3.60 3.40
N ARG A 33 19.71 -4.33 4.42
CA ARG A 33 20.59 -3.72 5.45
C ARG A 33 21.85 -3.13 4.86
N ARG A 34 22.40 -3.74 3.80
CA ARG A 34 23.58 -3.26 3.11
C ARG A 34 23.26 -2.07 2.19
N ALA A 35 22.13 -2.13 1.47
CA ALA A 35 21.71 -1.07 0.58
C ALA A 35 21.26 0.21 1.32
N MET A 36 20.75 0.06 2.53
CA MET A 36 20.21 1.15 3.35
C MET A 36 21.07 1.36 4.61
N GLN A 37 22.40 1.51 4.45
CA GLN A 37 23.32 1.68 5.59
C GLN A 37 23.20 3.07 6.21
N GLU A 38 22.96 4.07 5.39
CA GLU A 38 22.88 5.46 5.83
C GLU A 38 21.68 5.69 6.75
N PRO A 39 21.89 6.31 7.92
CA PRO A 39 20.82 6.57 8.89
C PRO A 39 19.65 7.34 8.28
N ILE A 40 19.92 8.31 7.43
CA ILE A 40 18.91 9.14 6.78
C ILE A 40 17.96 8.30 5.90
N VAL A 41 18.49 7.30 5.18
CA VAL A 41 17.68 6.40 4.34
C VAL A 41 16.74 5.54 5.17
N ARG A 42 17.22 4.99 6.30
CA ARG A 42 16.38 4.20 7.23
C ARG A 42 15.33 5.05 7.91
N PHE A 43 15.70 6.25 8.31
CA PHE A 43 14.77 7.21 8.91
C PHE A 43 13.70 7.62 7.89
N SER A 44 14.09 7.87 6.63
CA SER A 44 13.14 8.15 5.54
C SER A 44 12.17 7.00 5.30
N LEU A 45 12.65 5.73 5.35
CA LEU A 45 11.76 4.57 5.24
C LEU A 45 10.74 4.55 6.39
N LEU A 46 11.20 4.74 7.63
CA LEU A 46 10.30 4.75 8.79
C LEU A 46 9.24 5.83 8.66
N MET A 47 9.65 7.05 8.32
CA MET A 47 8.71 8.17 8.17
C MET A 47 7.76 7.96 6.99
N ALA A 48 8.27 7.48 5.84
CA ALA A 48 7.43 7.19 4.69
C ALA A 48 6.38 6.11 5.00
N THR A 49 6.74 5.02 5.71
CA THR A 49 5.78 3.97 6.08
C THR A 49 4.71 4.43 7.06
N VAL A 50 5.08 5.25 8.05
CA VAL A 50 4.12 5.77 9.04
C VAL A 50 3.19 6.83 8.44
N CYS A 51 3.62 7.54 7.40
CA CYS A 51 2.91 8.70 6.86
C CYS A 51 2.29 8.48 5.48
N HIS A 52 2.49 7.30 4.82
CA HIS A 52 2.11 7.12 3.41
C HIS A 52 0.62 7.34 3.13
N ASP A 53 -0.25 7.09 4.10
CA ASP A 53 -1.70 7.24 4.04
C ASP A 53 -2.23 8.26 5.07
N ILE A 54 -1.37 9.17 5.55
CA ILE A 54 -1.78 10.15 6.55
C ILE A 54 -2.97 10.98 6.06
N ASN A 55 -4.00 11.13 6.91
CA ASN A 55 -5.23 11.86 6.63
C ASN A 55 -6.03 11.34 5.42
N HIS A 56 -5.96 10.04 5.14
CA HIS A 56 -6.68 9.39 4.05
C HIS A 56 -8.20 9.46 4.24
N PRO A 57 -8.99 9.98 3.26
CA PRO A 57 -10.43 10.22 3.43
C PRO A 57 -11.31 8.97 3.29
N GLY A 58 -10.72 7.80 3.04
CA GLY A 58 -11.44 6.55 2.79
C GLY A 58 -12.10 6.47 1.41
N ASN A 59 -11.59 7.21 0.43
CA ASN A 59 -11.95 7.12 -0.99
C ASN A 59 -10.68 6.92 -1.81
N ASN A 60 -10.79 6.38 -3.01
CA ASN A 60 -9.65 6.25 -3.91
C ASN A 60 -9.47 7.48 -4.83
N ASN A 61 -8.35 7.54 -5.56
CA ASN A 61 -8.06 8.62 -6.51
C ASN A 61 -9.15 8.77 -7.59
N GLU A 62 -9.74 7.67 -8.05
CA GLU A 62 -10.81 7.70 -9.06
C GLU A 62 -12.05 8.43 -8.54
N PHE A 63 -12.42 8.21 -7.28
CA PHE A 63 -13.51 8.96 -6.63
C PHE A 63 -13.19 10.46 -6.56
N GLU A 64 -11.98 10.81 -6.11
CA GLU A 64 -11.57 12.21 -5.98
C GLU A 64 -11.67 12.95 -7.33
N VAL A 65 -11.20 12.31 -8.41
CA VAL A 65 -11.25 12.87 -9.77
C VAL A 65 -12.70 12.96 -10.29
N LYS A 66 -13.50 11.88 -10.18
CA LYS A 66 -14.89 11.86 -10.66
C LYS A 66 -15.78 12.86 -9.91
N SER A 67 -15.58 13.04 -8.63
CA SER A 67 -16.32 14.01 -7.82
C SER A 67 -15.82 15.45 -7.98
N GLN A 68 -14.73 15.66 -8.74
CA GLN A 68 -14.07 16.96 -8.86
C GLN A 68 -13.76 17.57 -7.50
N SER A 69 -13.23 16.73 -6.58
CA SER A 69 -12.95 17.15 -5.23
C SER A 69 -11.92 18.29 -5.19
N ARG A 70 -11.86 18.99 -4.06
CA ARG A 70 -10.83 20.02 -3.85
C ARG A 70 -9.41 19.45 -4.01
N LEU A 71 -9.18 18.22 -3.59
CA LEU A 71 -7.87 17.57 -3.72
C LEU A 71 -7.55 17.26 -5.19
N ALA A 72 -8.51 16.76 -5.97
CA ALA A 72 -8.34 16.51 -7.39
C ALA A 72 -7.97 17.78 -8.16
N ILE A 73 -8.68 18.89 -7.88
CA ILE A 73 -8.36 20.20 -8.46
C ILE A 73 -6.97 20.68 -8.03
N LEU A 74 -6.62 20.55 -6.75
CA LEU A 74 -5.33 21.00 -6.20
C LEU A 74 -4.14 20.27 -6.83
N TYR A 75 -4.29 18.96 -7.06
CA TYR A 75 -3.22 18.10 -7.56
C TYR A 75 -3.39 17.69 -9.03
N ASN A 76 -4.29 18.39 -9.76
CA ASN A 76 -4.49 18.24 -11.21
C ASN A 76 -4.76 16.79 -11.63
N ASP A 77 -5.61 16.08 -10.89
CA ASP A 77 -6.02 14.70 -11.13
C ASP A 77 -4.88 13.66 -11.15
N THR A 78 -3.72 14.00 -10.62
CA THR A 78 -2.51 13.14 -10.71
C THR A 78 -2.06 12.70 -9.33
N SER A 79 -2.10 11.39 -9.03
CA SER A 79 -1.71 10.82 -7.73
C SER A 79 -2.27 11.66 -6.58
N VAL A 80 -3.58 11.94 -6.62
CA VAL A 80 -4.26 12.98 -5.82
C VAL A 80 -4.03 12.77 -4.33
N LEU A 81 -4.29 11.56 -3.86
CA LEU A 81 -4.18 11.21 -2.45
C LEU A 81 -2.71 11.17 -2.01
N GLU A 82 -1.84 10.58 -2.82
CA GLU A 82 -0.42 10.45 -2.48
C GLU A 82 0.27 11.82 -2.40
N ASN A 83 -0.10 12.79 -3.28
CA ASN A 83 0.34 14.17 -3.14
C ASN A 83 -0.20 14.82 -1.86
N TYR A 84 -1.46 14.55 -1.52
CA TYR A 84 -2.05 15.04 -0.28
C TYR A 84 -1.35 14.46 0.95
N HIS A 85 -1.06 13.17 0.95
CA HIS A 85 -0.30 12.52 2.04
C HIS A 85 1.10 13.14 2.19
N CYS A 86 1.80 13.42 1.10
CA CYS A 86 3.07 14.15 1.14
C CYS A 86 2.92 15.52 1.79
N THR A 87 1.91 16.29 1.40
CA THR A 87 1.66 17.63 1.95
C THR A 87 1.43 17.56 3.45
N VAL A 88 0.46 16.74 3.89
CA VAL A 88 0.14 16.60 5.32
C VAL A 88 1.34 16.08 6.11
N THR A 89 2.12 15.14 5.53
CA THR A 89 3.34 14.63 6.16
C THR A 89 4.28 15.77 6.53
N PHE A 90 4.62 16.63 5.58
CA PHE A 90 5.58 17.70 5.82
C PHE A 90 5.01 18.86 6.64
N GLU A 91 3.71 19.15 6.54
CA GLU A 91 3.04 20.08 7.44
C GLU A 91 3.18 19.62 8.90
N VAL A 92 2.87 18.37 9.19
CA VAL A 92 2.98 17.80 10.56
C VAL A 92 4.43 17.76 11.04
N LEU A 93 5.37 17.33 10.19
CA LEU A 93 6.79 17.25 10.59
C LEU A 93 7.38 18.62 10.91
N ILE A 94 7.04 19.65 10.14
CA ILE A 94 7.48 21.04 10.35
C ILE A 94 6.78 21.61 11.60
N GLU A 95 5.47 21.42 11.75
CA GLU A 95 4.73 21.88 12.94
C GLU A 95 5.32 21.34 14.25
N HIS A 96 5.92 20.12 14.20
CA HIS A 96 6.56 19.48 15.35
C HIS A 96 8.09 19.71 15.41
N GLY A 97 8.63 20.63 14.61
CA GLY A 97 10.03 21.07 14.67
C GLY A 97 11.04 20.05 14.15
N LEU A 98 10.63 19.09 13.29
CA LEU A 98 11.60 18.13 12.76
C LEU A 98 12.64 18.79 11.84
N ASP A 99 12.25 19.78 11.06
CA ASP A 99 13.16 20.58 10.22
C ASP A 99 14.19 21.34 11.06
N GLU A 100 13.82 21.85 12.24
CA GLU A 100 14.72 22.48 13.19
C GLU A 100 15.77 21.49 13.72
N LEU A 101 15.36 20.24 14.04
CA LEU A 101 16.29 19.18 14.45
C LEU A 101 17.32 18.84 13.36
N PHE A 102 16.94 18.91 12.11
CA PHE A 102 17.90 18.77 10.99
C PHE A 102 18.84 19.97 10.92
N ALA A 103 18.34 21.18 11.07
CA ALA A 103 19.15 22.41 11.01
C ALA A 103 20.25 22.47 12.08
N GLU A 104 20.09 21.76 13.19
CA GLU A 104 21.10 21.63 14.26
C GLU A 104 22.26 20.69 13.90
N GLN A 105 22.15 19.90 12.81
CA GLN A 105 23.16 18.94 12.41
C GLN A 105 24.16 19.55 11.40
N ASP A 106 25.38 19.01 11.35
CA ASP A 106 26.30 19.30 10.26
C ASP A 106 25.67 18.92 8.92
N ALA A 107 25.68 19.81 7.94
CA ALA A 107 25.00 19.67 6.64
C ALA A 107 23.48 19.45 6.74
N GLY A 108 22.83 19.96 7.78
CA GLY A 108 21.40 19.71 8.09
C GLY A 108 20.44 20.09 6.97
N GLU A 109 20.71 21.20 6.24
CA GLU A 109 19.90 21.61 5.08
C GLU A 109 19.92 20.53 3.97
N ALA A 110 21.11 20.03 3.62
CA ALA A 110 21.25 18.97 2.60
C ALA A 110 20.62 17.65 3.05
N LEU A 111 20.73 17.29 4.34
CA LEU A 111 20.09 16.10 4.90
C LEU A 111 18.56 16.23 4.90
N TRP A 112 18.02 17.42 5.18
CA TRP A 112 16.59 17.67 5.10
C TRP A 112 16.06 17.57 3.67
N GLU A 113 16.78 18.12 2.71
CA GLU A 113 16.44 18.00 1.29
C GLU A 113 16.45 16.53 0.82
N GLU A 114 17.47 15.78 1.17
CA GLU A 114 17.59 14.35 0.87
C GLU A 114 16.44 13.55 1.51
N PHE A 115 16.20 13.76 2.80
CA PHE A 115 15.08 13.15 3.52
C PHE A 115 13.75 13.43 2.82
N ARG A 116 13.49 14.69 2.49
CA ARG A 116 12.27 15.11 1.83
C ARG A 116 12.11 14.44 0.46
N GLN A 117 13.15 14.41 -0.34
CA GLN A 117 13.13 13.78 -1.66
C GLN A 117 12.80 12.29 -1.56
N ILE A 118 13.46 11.57 -0.65
CA ILE A 118 13.25 10.13 -0.45
C ILE A 118 11.80 9.86 -0.02
N VAL A 119 11.30 10.58 0.99
CA VAL A 119 9.95 10.39 1.53
C VAL A 119 8.88 10.68 0.47
N VAL A 120 8.99 11.81 -0.24
CA VAL A 120 8.05 12.18 -1.31
C VAL A 120 8.07 11.14 -2.44
N GLN A 121 9.25 10.73 -2.91
CA GLN A 121 9.38 9.71 -3.94
C GLN A 121 8.68 8.41 -3.52
N ALA A 122 8.90 7.97 -2.28
CA ALA A 122 8.37 6.72 -1.77
C ALA A 122 6.83 6.77 -1.62
N ILE A 123 6.29 7.84 -1.04
CA ILE A 123 4.84 8.01 -0.88
C ILE A 123 4.15 8.12 -2.25
N LEU A 124 4.66 8.93 -3.17
CA LEU A 124 4.09 9.02 -4.52
C LEU A 124 4.12 7.71 -5.30
N ALA A 125 4.96 6.76 -4.92
CA ALA A 125 5.06 5.45 -5.56
C ALA A 125 4.03 4.43 -5.02
N THR A 126 3.30 4.74 -3.94
CA THR A 126 2.19 3.88 -3.48
C THR A 126 0.95 3.98 -4.37
N ASP A 127 0.86 5.00 -5.24
CA ASP A 127 -0.18 5.07 -6.27
C ASP A 127 -0.18 3.82 -7.16
N MET A 128 -1.27 3.04 -7.06
CA MET A 128 -1.43 1.79 -7.81
C MET A 128 -1.40 1.98 -9.34
N GLN A 129 -1.64 3.19 -9.84
CA GLN A 129 -1.47 3.47 -11.27
C GLN A 129 0.00 3.33 -11.72
N LYS A 130 0.95 3.52 -10.79
CA LYS A 130 2.40 3.37 -11.05
C LYS A 130 2.89 1.93 -10.92
N HIS A 131 2.07 1.01 -10.37
CA HIS A 131 2.47 -0.37 -10.08
C HIS A 131 3.13 -1.08 -11.29
N LYS A 132 2.53 -0.98 -12.48
CA LYS A 132 3.10 -1.61 -13.69
C LYS A 132 4.47 -1.05 -14.08
N GLN A 133 4.69 0.26 -13.90
CA GLN A 133 5.97 0.89 -14.16
C GLN A 133 7.02 0.44 -13.14
N LEU A 134 6.65 0.39 -11.86
CA LEU A 134 7.50 -0.11 -10.78
C LEU A 134 7.86 -1.58 -11.02
N GLN A 135 6.88 -2.42 -11.38
CA GLN A 135 7.12 -3.83 -11.71
C GLN A 135 8.13 -4.01 -12.85
N LYS A 136 8.02 -3.20 -13.91
CA LYS A 136 8.98 -3.23 -15.02
C LYS A 136 10.39 -2.91 -14.53
N ARG A 137 10.57 -1.83 -13.77
CA ARG A 137 11.87 -1.44 -13.21
C ARG A 137 12.42 -2.47 -12.21
N LEU A 138 11.55 -3.12 -11.44
CA LEU A 138 11.93 -4.23 -10.56
C LEU A 138 12.53 -5.40 -11.35
N LEU A 139 11.91 -5.77 -12.48
CA LEU A 139 12.43 -6.82 -13.37
C LEU A 139 13.77 -6.43 -14.02
N GLU A 140 14.02 -5.16 -14.26
CA GLU A 140 15.32 -4.65 -14.71
C GLU A 140 16.37 -4.79 -13.60
N ALA A 141 16.01 -4.42 -12.36
CA ALA A 141 16.90 -4.52 -11.20
C ALA A 141 17.25 -5.98 -10.81
N ILE A 142 16.40 -6.95 -11.12
CA ILE A 142 16.73 -8.38 -10.96
C ILE A 142 17.93 -8.76 -11.84
N ARG A 143 18.07 -8.14 -13.02
CA ARG A 143 19.16 -8.39 -13.96
C ARG A 143 20.40 -7.58 -13.61
N ASP A 144 20.22 -6.40 -13.02
CA ASP A 144 21.28 -5.49 -12.59
C ASP A 144 20.93 -4.91 -11.20
N PRO A 145 21.29 -5.60 -10.09
CA PRO A 145 21.00 -5.14 -8.74
C PRO A 145 21.63 -3.78 -8.39
N GLY A 146 22.63 -3.32 -9.15
CA GLY A 146 23.23 -1.99 -9.00
C GLY A 146 22.35 -0.85 -9.52
N LEU A 147 21.23 -1.16 -10.17
CA LEU A 147 20.30 -0.16 -10.72
C LEU A 147 19.58 0.64 -9.63
N PHE A 148 19.36 0.06 -8.45
CA PHE A 148 18.64 0.72 -7.37
C PHE A 148 19.57 1.56 -6.50
N SER A 149 19.26 2.85 -6.42
CA SER A 149 19.78 3.76 -5.41
C SER A 149 19.20 3.43 -4.02
N PRO A 150 19.78 3.96 -2.93
CA PRO A 150 19.17 3.85 -1.59
C PRO A 150 17.73 4.38 -1.53
N ALA A 151 17.42 5.47 -2.23
CA ALA A 151 16.05 6.01 -2.34
C ALA A 151 15.09 5.08 -3.09
N ASP A 152 15.57 4.40 -4.14
CA ASP A 152 14.78 3.37 -4.83
C ASP A 152 14.43 2.24 -3.86
N TRP A 153 15.36 1.77 -3.03
CA TRP A 153 15.08 0.74 -2.04
C TRP A 153 13.99 1.16 -1.05
N VAL A 154 13.98 2.42 -0.58
CA VAL A 154 12.89 2.94 0.27
C VAL A 154 11.55 2.83 -0.45
N THR A 155 11.49 3.27 -1.71
CA THR A 155 10.31 3.20 -2.57
C THR A 155 9.79 1.76 -2.70
N TYR A 156 10.66 0.82 -3.05
CA TYR A 156 10.27 -0.58 -3.29
C TYR A 156 9.90 -1.32 -2.00
N VAL A 157 10.57 -1.02 -0.89
CA VAL A 157 10.23 -1.59 0.42
C VAL A 157 8.87 -1.08 0.89
N LEU A 158 8.59 0.22 0.78
CA LEU A 158 7.29 0.78 1.14
C LEU A 158 6.18 0.18 0.30
N HIS A 159 6.29 0.21 -1.04
CA HIS A 159 5.28 -0.34 -1.92
C HIS A 159 5.04 -1.85 -1.68
N THR A 160 6.10 -2.61 -1.39
CA THR A 160 6.00 -4.03 -1.04
C THR A 160 5.28 -4.22 0.29
N ALA A 161 5.62 -3.43 1.30
CA ALA A 161 5.03 -3.53 2.64
C ALA A 161 3.55 -3.12 2.63
N ASP A 162 3.17 -2.12 1.86
CA ASP A 162 1.80 -1.66 1.66
C ASP A 162 0.93 -2.77 1.03
N LEU A 163 1.48 -3.52 0.08
CA LEU A 163 0.89 -4.71 -0.53
C LEU A 163 1.03 -5.98 0.34
N GLY A 164 1.40 -5.85 1.63
CA GLY A 164 1.79 -6.96 2.50
C GLY A 164 0.64 -7.69 3.21
N ASN A 165 -0.55 -7.14 3.27
CA ASN A 165 -1.64 -7.65 4.12
C ASN A 165 -1.99 -9.12 3.88
N LEU A 166 -1.98 -9.58 2.63
CA LEU A 166 -2.28 -10.97 2.25
C LEU A 166 -1.10 -11.93 2.41
N THR A 167 0.07 -11.43 2.81
CA THR A 167 1.25 -12.22 3.21
C THR A 167 1.33 -12.45 4.72
N LEU A 168 0.32 -11.99 5.47
CA LEU A 168 0.17 -12.22 6.91
C LEU A 168 -0.62 -13.50 7.17
N ASP A 169 -0.74 -13.87 8.45
CA ASP A 169 -1.58 -14.99 8.86
C ASP A 169 -3.00 -14.84 8.34
N TRP A 170 -3.62 -15.97 7.98
CA TRP A 170 -4.90 -16.00 7.29
C TRP A 170 -6.01 -15.21 7.99
N GLU A 171 -6.12 -15.33 9.30
CA GLU A 171 -7.12 -14.64 10.11
C GLU A 171 -6.91 -13.12 10.05
N VAL A 172 -5.67 -12.67 10.07
CA VAL A 172 -5.30 -11.26 9.96
C VAL A 172 -5.58 -10.76 8.53
N ALA A 173 -5.22 -11.56 7.52
CA ALA A 173 -5.48 -11.24 6.11
C ALA A 173 -6.98 -11.08 5.82
N LEU A 174 -7.83 -11.96 6.40
CA LEU A 174 -9.29 -11.86 6.30
C LEU A 174 -9.85 -10.60 7.00
N GLU A 175 -9.27 -10.20 8.12
CA GLU A 175 -9.70 -8.96 8.79
C GLU A 175 -9.38 -7.74 7.91
N TRP A 176 -8.19 -7.67 7.30
CA TRP A 176 -7.84 -6.62 6.35
C TRP A 176 -8.73 -6.65 5.10
N GLU A 177 -9.07 -7.84 4.60
CA GLU A 177 -10.07 -7.98 3.54
C GLU A 177 -11.42 -7.38 3.95
N ASN A 178 -11.91 -7.71 5.13
CA ASN A 178 -13.18 -7.16 5.63
C ASN A 178 -13.16 -5.64 5.72
N ARG A 179 -12.04 -5.06 6.15
CA ARG A 179 -11.87 -3.61 6.27
C ARG A 179 -11.90 -2.92 4.91
N ILE A 180 -11.15 -3.42 3.91
CA ILE A 180 -11.13 -2.81 2.58
C ILE A 180 -12.52 -2.90 1.90
N PHE A 181 -13.24 -4.01 2.04
CA PHE A 181 -14.59 -4.12 1.48
C PHE A 181 -15.62 -3.25 2.20
N LYS A 182 -15.45 -2.97 3.49
CA LYS A 182 -16.28 -1.96 4.19
C LYS A 182 -16.01 -0.56 3.63
N GLU A 183 -14.76 -0.24 3.35
CA GLU A 183 -14.37 1.05 2.78
C GLU A 183 -14.88 1.20 1.35
N PHE A 184 -14.74 0.18 0.49
CA PHE A 184 -15.35 0.16 -0.85
C PHE A 184 -16.87 0.35 -0.81
N LYS A 185 -17.56 -0.28 0.14
CA LYS A 185 -19.00 -0.08 0.32
C LYS A 185 -19.34 1.35 0.74
N SER A 186 -18.52 1.96 1.59
CA SER A 186 -18.69 3.35 1.99
C SER A 186 -18.51 4.30 0.81
N GLN A 187 -17.47 4.09 0.00
CA GLN A 187 -17.24 4.87 -1.22
C GLN A 187 -18.38 4.68 -2.22
N ALA A 188 -18.78 3.43 -2.52
CA ALA A 188 -19.89 3.14 -3.44
C ALA A 188 -21.18 3.88 -3.08
N ARG A 189 -21.49 4.00 -1.78
CA ARG A 189 -22.65 4.77 -1.30
C ARG A 189 -22.49 6.25 -1.64
N ARG A 190 -21.32 6.84 -1.38
CA ARG A 190 -21.05 8.25 -1.72
C ARG A 190 -21.13 8.51 -3.21
N GLU A 191 -20.60 7.59 -4.04
CA GLU A 191 -20.71 7.67 -5.51
C GLU A 191 -22.17 7.67 -5.96
N GLN A 192 -23.01 6.78 -5.40
CA GLN A 192 -24.45 6.73 -5.70
C GLN A 192 -25.17 8.01 -5.27
N GLU A 193 -24.88 8.55 -4.08
CA GLU A 193 -25.47 9.82 -3.59
C GLU A 193 -25.10 11.02 -4.46
N LEU A 194 -23.92 10.99 -5.10
CA LEU A 194 -23.46 12.02 -6.04
C LEU A 194 -23.87 11.75 -7.50
N GLY A 195 -24.55 10.63 -7.77
CA GLY A 195 -24.91 10.23 -9.14
C GLY A 195 -23.72 9.84 -10.01
N LEU A 196 -22.62 9.39 -9.40
CA LEU A 196 -21.41 8.95 -10.09
C LEU A 196 -21.48 7.44 -10.43
N ASP A 197 -20.75 7.03 -11.45
CA ASP A 197 -20.61 5.63 -11.82
C ASP A 197 -19.81 4.87 -10.77
N VAL A 198 -20.39 3.79 -10.23
CA VAL A 198 -19.78 2.92 -9.22
C VAL A 198 -19.07 1.76 -9.90
N ALA A 199 -17.83 1.50 -9.51
CA ALA A 199 -17.08 0.36 -10.02
C ALA A 199 -17.77 -0.99 -9.67
N PRO A 200 -17.95 -1.92 -10.63
CA PRO A 200 -18.74 -3.14 -10.42
C PRO A 200 -18.27 -4.02 -9.25
N TYR A 201 -16.97 -4.03 -8.94
CA TYR A 201 -16.43 -4.81 -7.83
C TYR A 201 -16.82 -4.26 -6.46
N MET A 202 -17.13 -2.96 -6.35
CA MET A 202 -17.60 -2.32 -5.12
C MET A 202 -19.08 -2.63 -4.83
N LEU A 203 -19.87 -2.95 -5.86
CA LEU A 203 -21.28 -3.29 -5.74
C LEU A 203 -21.51 -4.75 -5.33
N LYS A 204 -20.60 -5.65 -5.69
CA LYS A 204 -20.72 -7.09 -5.47
C LYS A 204 -20.19 -7.49 -4.09
N MET A 205 -21.04 -7.45 -3.08
CA MET A 205 -20.68 -7.68 -1.69
C MET A 205 -20.89 -9.13 -1.20
N SER A 206 -21.31 -10.08 -2.07
CA SER A 206 -21.38 -11.49 -1.66
C SER A 206 -19.97 -12.03 -1.37
N LEU A 207 -19.88 -12.96 -0.43
CA LEU A 207 -18.60 -13.57 -0.05
C LEU A 207 -17.87 -14.19 -1.23
N ALA A 208 -18.60 -14.84 -2.16
CA ALA A 208 -18.04 -15.40 -3.38
C ALA A 208 -17.50 -14.32 -4.33
N ALA A 209 -18.17 -13.16 -4.45
CA ALA A 209 -17.70 -12.06 -5.27
C ALA A 209 -16.44 -11.43 -4.69
N ARG A 210 -16.39 -11.21 -3.37
CA ARG A 210 -15.20 -10.71 -2.66
C ARG A 210 -14.01 -11.66 -2.83
N GLY A 211 -14.21 -12.95 -2.63
CA GLY A 211 -13.18 -13.96 -2.83
C GLY A 211 -12.63 -13.98 -4.26
N ARG A 212 -13.47 -13.75 -5.29
CA ARG A 212 -12.99 -13.62 -6.68
C ARG A 212 -12.15 -12.37 -6.90
N VAL A 213 -12.53 -11.24 -6.32
CA VAL A 213 -11.74 -10.00 -6.37
C VAL A 213 -10.37 -10.22 -5.74
N GLN A 214 -10.33 -10.81 -4.53
CA GLN A 214 -9.07 -11.09 -3.84
C GLN A 214 -8.20 -12.11 -4.58
N ALA A 215 -8.81 -13.18 -5.10
CA ALA A 215 -8.08 -14.16 -5.89
C ALA A 215 -7.43 -13.53 -7.14
N GLY A 216 -8.16 -12.66 -7.84
CA GLY A 216 -7.63 -11.91 -8.98
C GLY A 216 -6.52 -10.94 -8.57
N PHE A 217 -6.68 -10.24 -7.44
CA PHE A 217 -5.65 -9.35 -6.92
C PHE A 217 -4.35 -10.11 -6.58
N ILE A 218 -4.48 -11.28 -5.94
CA ILE A 218 -3.33 -12.16 -5.68
C ILE A 218 -2.66 -12.59 -6.99
N ASP A 219 -3.44 -13.11 -7.96
CA ASP A 219 -2.89 -13.70 -9.18
C ASP A 219 -2.23 -12.66 -10.11
N PHE A 220 -2.80 -11.45 -10.21
CA PHE A 220 -2.36 -10.46 -11.20
C PHE A 220 -1.53 -9.30 -10.65
N VAL A 221 -1.54 -9.09 -9.32
CA VAL A 221 -0.80 -8.00 -8.68
C VAL A 221 0.21 -8.54 -7.68
N LEU A 222 -0.24 -9.28 -6.67
CA LEU A 222 0.62 -9.62 -5.54
C LEU A 222 1.65 -10.70 -5.87
N CYS A 223 1.25 -11.82 -6.49
CA CYS A 223 2.21 -12.89 -6.82
C CYS A 223 3.33 -12.38 -7.74
N PRO A 224 3.05 -11.71 -8.88
CA PRO A 224 4.13 -11.21 -9.73
C PRO A 224 5.07 -10.25 -9.02
N TRP A 225 4.53 -9.40 -8.11
CA TRP A 225 5.33 -8.45 -7.35
C TRP A 225 6.21 -9.13 -6.30
N TRP A 226 5.60 -9.91 -5.40
CA TRP A 226 6.31 -10.56 -4.31
C TRP A 226 7.33 -11.59 -4.77
N GLU A 227 7.02 -12.36 -5.82
CA GLU A 227 7.96 -13.30 -6.46
C GLU A 227 9.16 -12.56 -7.07
N SER A 228 8.93 -11.38 -7.67
CA SER A 228 10.03 -10.55 -8.19
C SER A 228 10.88 -9.97 -7.05
N MET A 229 10.26 -9.51 -5.97
CA MET A 229 11.00 -9.05 -4.79
C MET A 229 11.79 -10.17 -4.13
N ALA A 230 11.26 -11.39 -4.07
CA ALA A 230 11.97 -12.55 -3.51
C ALA A 230 13.18 -12.99 -4.39
N GLN A 231 13.19 -12.69 -5.69
CA GLN A 231 14.39 -12.91 -6.51
C GLN A 231 15.54 -11.97 -6.13
N LEU A 232 15.25 -10.73 -5.74
CA LEU A 232 16.25 -9.78 -5.22
C LEU A 232 16.60 -10.03 -3.74
N LEU A 233 15.62 -10.45 -2.97
CA LEU A 233 15.67 -10.61 -1.52
C LEU A 233 15.14 -12.00 -1.15
N PRO A 234 15.97 -13.06 -1.26
CA PRO A 234 15.52 -14.45 -1.06
C PRO A 234 14.92 -14.72 0.31
N GLU A 235 15.24 -13.90 1.30
CA GLU A 235 14.67 -14.01 2.65
C GLU A 235 13.16 -13.70 2.69
N LEU A 236 12.57 -13.18 1.60
CA LEU A 236 11.13 -12.94 1.47
C LEU A 236 10.34 -14.16 0.97
N GLN A 237 11.00 -15.30 0.70
CA GLN A 237 10.33 -16.50 0.17
C GLN A 237 9.19 -16.98 1.08
N ASP A 238 9.34 -16.92 2.41
CA ASP A 238 8.28 -17.29 3.35
C ASP A 238 6.99 -16.46 3.17
N ARG A 239 7.13 -15.18 2.78
CA ARG A 239 5.99 -14.31 2.46
C ARG A 239 5.29 -14.73 1.17
N VAL A 240 6.07 -15.10 0.15
CA VAL A 240 5.56 -15.64 -1.12
C VAL A 240 4.80 -16.94 -0.87
N ASP A 241 5.36 -17.83 -0.05
CA ASP A 241 4.72 -19.11 0.30
C ASP A 241 3.41 -18.89 1.04
N THR A 242 3.37 -17.93 1.97
CA THR A 242 2.14 -17.53 2.68
C THR A 242 1.09 -16.98 1.71
N LEU A 243 1.50 -16.16 0.74
CA LEU A 243 0.61 -15.62 -0.29
C LEU A 243 -0.01 -16.76 -1.14
N HIS A 244 0.79 -17.73 -1.56
CA HIS A 244 0.31 -18.90 -2.28
C HIS A 244 -0.65 -19.76 -1.43
N LEU A 245 -0.41 -19.87 -0.11
CA LEU A 245 -1.34 -20.54 0.80
C LEU A 245 -2.66 -19.77 0.91
N SER A 246 -2.62 -18.45 1.05
CA SER A 246 -3.80 -17.58 1.06
C SER A 246 -4.60 -17.74 -0.23
N ARG A 247 -3.94 -17.78 -1.39
CA ARG A 247 -4.57 -18.03 -2.69
C ARG A 247 -5.31 -19.36 -2.75
N LYS A 248 -4.71 -20.45 -2.21
CA LYS A 248 -5.35 -21.76 -2.10
C LYS A 248 -6.58 -21.74 -1.19
N LYS A 249 -6.50 -21.05 -0.06
CA LYS A 249 -7.63 -20.88 0.87
C LYS A 249 -8.78 -20.13 0.21
N TYR A 250 -8.52 -19.07 -0.56
CA TYR A 250 -9.56 -18.39 -1.35
C TYR A 250 -10.21 -19.33 -2.38
N ALA A 251 -9.46 -20.20 -3.04
CA ALA A 251 -10.01 -21.17 -3.99
C ALA A 251 -10.96 -22.18 -3.32
N ILE A 252 -10.64 -22.64 -2.11
CA ILE A 252 -11.50 -23.53 -1.32
C ILE A 252 -12.77 -22.78 -0.88
N TYR A 253 -12.60 -21.60 -0.33
CA TYR A 253 -13.67 -20.72 0.11
C TYR A 253 -14.69 -20.42 -1.01
N LEU A 254 -14.21 -20.18 -2.23
CA LEU A 254 -15.06 -19.98 -3.41
C LEU A 254 -15.88 -21.25 -3.74
N LYS A 255 -15.25 -22.42 -3.76
CA LYS A 255 -15.93 -23.69 -4.04
C LYS A 255 -17.03 -24.03 -3.03
N GLU A 256 -16.79 -23.76 -1.77
CA GLU A 256 -17.77 -24.00 -0.70
C GLU A 256 -18.98 -23.07 -0.81
N ASN A 257 -18.76 -21.81 -1.14
CA ASN A 257 -19.86 -20.84 -1.31
C ASN A 257 -20.66 -21.07 -2.59
N ASP A 258 -20.01 -21.47 -3.70
CA ASP A 258 -20.72 -21.86 -4.94
C ASP A 258 -21.59 -23.09 -4.72
N ARG A 259 -21.16 -24.07 -3.92
CA ARG A 259 -21.95 -25.25 -3.56
C ARG A 259 -23.19 -24.88 -2.70
N ARG A 260 -23.02 -23.99 -1.72
CA ARG A 260 -24.16 -23.52 -0.88
C ARG A 260 -25.19 -22.78 -1.74
N ALA A 261 -24.75 -21.88 -2.61
CA ALA A 261 -25.64 -21.16 -3.52
C ALA A 261 -26.41 -22.09 -4.48
N SER A 262 -25.82 -23.21 -4.91
CA SER A 262 -26.48 -24.20 -5.76
C SER A 262 -27.46 -25.09 -5.01
N VAL A 263 -27.30 -25.27 -3.71
CA VAL A 263 -28.24 -26.04 -2.85
C VAL A 263 -29.47 -25.19 -2.46
N ASP A 264 -29.22 -23.90 -2.14
CA ASP A 264 -30.29 -22.97 -1.76
C ASP A 264 -31.17 -22.54 -2.96
N GLY A 265 -30.59 -22.56 -4.20
CA GLY A 265 -31.34 -22.27 -5.44
C GLY A 265 -32.09 -23.46 -6.05
N ALA A 266 -31.96 -24.67 -5.51
CA ALA A 266 -32.68 -25.87 -5.97
C ALA A 266 -33.93 -26.20 -5.13
N GLY A 267 -34.31 -25.29 -4.22
CA GLY A 267 -35.42 -25.44 -3.28
C GLY A 267 -36.67 -24.58 -3.54
N ASP A 268 -36.74 -23.89 -4.71
CA ASP A 268 -37.93 -23.10 -5.11
C ASP A 268 -38.69 -23.75 -6.29
#